data_83bbf06dc28ef3a92dc9734793cdd256
#
_entry.id   83bbf06dc28ef3a92dc9734793cdd256
#
_cell.length_a   1.000
_cell.length_b   1.000
_cell.length_c   1.000
_cell.angle_alpha   90.00
_cell.angle_beta   90.00
_cell.angle_gamma   90.00
#
_symmetry.space_group_name_H-M   'P 1'
#
loop_
_entity.id
_entity.type
_entity.pdbx_description
1 polymer ?
#
loop_
_entity_poly.entity_id
_entity_poly.type
_entity_poly.pdbx_seq_one_letter_code
_entity_poly.pdbx_strand_id
1 'polypeptide(L)'
;MDLALKNFSASSIVSVLADTLRNSSITLVTGYGRPCEVRKEKLIGYLLFARLCGDVYERMETQSELYLKRHYDHSTFQYHYTSLSQDVILKLTSLLEQRIKKMINEILLHIFDSTALSTSVREERIRQGTRNKEKLTVKFHTMLGYDPPFQLVVVEGMLASDNHTSDANGAGKILQGKDVKGYGFGDSAFETYDFIDECLDKNLDPILKPTKKDVRKKLSAKAQLRKVWHGNHSRVYKDVRGSGECLYGGATRAGLIHTNSIRNDNREKDSLVIGLRQNLFTCLRLEAFVELFENLVLWAKSLHQAPYQPLFLCSSLSLFRQNALSAPN
;
A
#
# COMPACT_ATOMS: atom_id res chain seq x y z
N MET A 1 -15.16 -8.65 -8.03
CA MET A 1 -14.08 -7.91 -8.72
C MET A 1 -14.35 -6.43 -8.54
N ASP A 2 -13.44 -5.71 -7.90
CA ASP A 2 -13.60 -4.32 -7.50
C ASP A 2 -13.85 -3.42 -8.73
N LEU A 3 -14.74 -2.42 -8.60
CA LEU A 3 -15.03 -1.44 -9.66
C LEU A 3 -13.76 -0.77 -10.23
N ALA A 4 -12.72 -0.66 -9.38
CA ALA A 4 -11.42 -0.12 -9.77
C ALA A 4 -10.65 -1.00 -10.78
N LEU A 5 -10.90 -2.31 -10.79
CA LEU A 5 -10.26 -3.26 -11.72
C LEU A 5 -10.97 -3.35 -13.08
N LYS A 6 -12.21 -2.87 -13.19
CA LYS A 6 -12.98 -2.98 -14.43
C LYS A 6 -12.38 -2.18 -15.59
N ASN A 7 -11.57 -1.17 -15.28
CA ASN A 7 -10.98 -0.28 -16.29
C ASN A 7 -9.60 -0.76 -16.80
N PHE A 8 -8.99 -1.77 -16.15
CA PHE A 8 -7.70 -2.31 -16.55
C PHE A 8 -7.82 -3.78 -16.90
N SER A 9 -7.27 -4.20 -18.03
CA SER A 9 -7.22 -5.62 -18.34
C SER A 9 -6.28 -6.33 -17.37
N ALA A 10 -6.64 -7.51 -16.93
CA ALA A 10 -5.78 -8.34 -16.08
C ALA A 10 -4.41 -8.59 -16.72
N SER A 11 -4.36 -8.74 -18.05
CA SER A 11 -3.12 -8.90 -18.82
C SER A 11 -2.22 -7.67 -18.73
N SER A 12 -2.80 -6.46 -18.75
CA SER A 12 -2.03 -5.21 -18.56
C SER A 12 -1.42 -5.15 -17.17
N ILE A 13 -2.16 -5.53 -16.13
CA ILE A 13 -1.68 -5.54 -14.75
C ILE A 13 -0.52 -6.54 -14.58
N VAL A 14 -0.67 -7.75 -15.12
CA VAL A 14 0.39 -8.78 -15.12
C VAL A 14 1.63 -8.27 -15.85
N SER A 15 1.45 -7.56 -16.97
CA SER A 15 2.56 -6.96 -17.72
C SER A 15 3.29 -5.90 -16.90
N VAL A 16 2.56 -4.97 -16.28
CA VAL A 16 3.15 -3.91 -15.42
C VAL A 16 3.96 -4.53 -14.28
N LEU A 17 3.45 -5.55 -13.59
CA LEU A 17 4.19 -6.24 -12.55
C LEU A 17 5.45 -6.94 -13.09
N ALA A 18 5.32 -7.64 -14.22
CA ALA A 18 6.44 -8.34 -14.86
C ALA A 18 7.53 -7.35 -15.34
N ASP A 19 7.13 -6.21 -15.90
CA ASP A 19 8.05 -5.19 -16.38
C ASP A 19 8.73 -4.46 -15.20
N THR A 20 8.00 -4.18 -14.13
CA THR A 20 8.58 -3.63 -12.90
C THR A 20 9.61 -4.58 -12.29
N LEU A 21 9.32 -5.89 -12.26
CA LEU A 21 10.26 -6.91 -11.81
C LEU A 21 11.52 -6.97 -12.71
N ARG A 22 11.34 -6.94 -14.02
CA ARG A 22 12.44 -7.02 -15.00
C ARG A 22 13.38 -5.81 -14.93
N ASN A 23 12.80 -4.62 -14.81
CA ASN A 23 13.54 -3.37 -14.79
C ASN A 23 14.10 -3.04 -13.38
N SER A 24 13.82 -3.89 -12.41
CA SER A 24 14.33 -3.76 -11.05
C SER A 24 15.61 -4.60 -10.87
N SER A 25 16.46 -4.20 -9.92
CA SER A 25 17.60 -5.02 -9.47
C SER A 25 17.15 -6.17 -8.52
N ILE A 26 15.90 -6.62 -8.64
CA ILE A 26 15.37 -7.71 -7.81
C ILE A 26 15.87 -9.05 -8.37
N THR A 27 16.66 -9.76 -7.58
CA THR A 27 17.04 -11.12 -7.90
C THR A 27 15.91 -12.07 -7.49
N LEU A 28 15.24 -12.64 -8.49
CA LEU A 28 14.28 -13.69 -8.26
C LEU A 28 15.04 -15.00 -8.06
N VAL A 29 15.03 -15.53 -6.82
CA VAL A 29 15.69 -16.80 -6.50
C VAL A 29 15.14 -17.91 -7.40
N THR A 30 16.05 -18.58 -8.07
CA THR A 30 15.75 -19.78 -8.86
C THR A 30 15.86 -20.97 -7.92
N GLY A 31 14.73 -21.59 -7.57
CA GLY A 31 14.77 -22.89 -6.91
C GLY A 31 15.42 -23.96 -7.81
N TYR A 32 15.97 -25.01 -7.20
CA TYR A 32 16.40 -26.20 -7.92
C TYR A 32 15.15 -26.84 -8.57
N GLY A 33 15.09 -26.87 -9.89
CA GLY A 33 13.96 -27.44 -10.60
C GLY A 33 14.12 -27.28 -12.12
N ARG A 34 13.15 -27.89 -12.86
CA ARG A 34 13.07 -27.75 -14.31
C ARG A 34 12.96 -26.26 -14.67
N PRO A 35 13.72 -25.75 -15.66
CA PRO A 35 13.61 -24.36 -16.09
C PRO A 35 12.18 -23.99 -16.44
N CYS A 36 11.71 -22.83 -15.94
CA CYS A 36 10.41 -22.31 -16.36
C CYS A 36 10.45 -21.98 -17.85
N GLU A 37 9.49 -22.49 -18.60
CA GLU A 37 9.35 -22.21 -20.02
C GLU A 37 8.85 -20.78 -20.29
N VAL A 38 8.16 -20.19 -19.31
CA VAL A 38 7.75 -18.79 -19.30
C VAL A 38 8.78 -17.98 -18.50
N ARG A 39 9.09 -16.77 -18.94
CA ARG A 39 9.97 -15.85 -18.21
C ARG A 39 9.51 -15.73 -16.77
N LYS A 40 10.47 -15.81 -15.84
CA LYS A 40 10.19 -15.87 -14.40
C LYS A 40 9.44 -14.62 -13.90
N GLU A 41 9.80 -13.45 -14.42
CA GLU A 41 9.13 -12.20 -14.07
C GLU A 41 7.64 -12.24 -14.45
N LYS A 42 7.29 -12.83 -15.58
CA LYS A 42 5.90 -12.98 -16.00
C LYS A 42 5.15 -13.98 -15.12
N LEU A 43 5.78 -15.09 -14.74
CA LEU A 43 5.20 -16.08 -13.82
C LEU A 43 4.94 -15.44 -12.45
N ILE A 44 5.93 -14.76 -11.88
CA ILE A 44 5.79 -14.09 -10.59
C ILE A 44 4.81 -12.90 -10.69
N GLY A 45 4.82 -12.15 -11.78
CA GLY A 45 3.82 -11.09 -12.03
C GLY A 45 2.40 -11.62 -12.04
N TYR A 46 2.15 -12.76 -12.71
CA TYR A 46 0.85 -13.42 -12.68
C TYR A 46 0.49 -13.94 -11.26
N LEU A 47 1.42 -14.60 -10.60
CA LEU A 47 1.25 -15.10 -9.23
C LEU A 47 0.85 -13.95 -8.27
N LEU A 48 1.56 -12.83 -8.30
CA LEU A 48 1.25 -11.67 -7.48
C LEU A 48 -0.11 -11.07 -7.86
N PHE A 49 -0.41 -10.92 -9.15
CA PHE A 49 -1.71 -10.44 -9.63
C PHE A 49 -2.86 -11.31 -9.07
N ALA A 50 -2.74 -12.62 -9.15
CA ALA A 50 -3.75 -13.54 -8.64
C ALA A 50 -3.91 -13.40 -7.11
N ARG A 51 -2.79 -13.25 -6.37
CA ARG A 51 -2.84 -12.97 -4.91
C ARG A 51 -3.49 -11.62 -4.60
N LEU A 52 -3.25 -10.58 -5.41
CA LEU A 52 -3.93 -9.29 -5.29
C LEU A 52 -5.46 -9.38 -5.49
N CYS A 53 -5.92 -10.40 -6.23
CA CYS A 53 -7.33 -10.70 -6.43
C CYS A 53 -7.92 -11.62 -5.34
N GLY A 54 -7.10 -12.13 -4.42
CA GLY A 54 -7.52 -13.11 -3.41
C GLY A 54 -7.66 -14.53 -3.96
N ASP A 55 -7.07 -14.83 -5.13
CA ASP A 55 -7.19 -16.14 -5.75
C ASP A 55 -6.39 -17.21 -4.98
N VAL A 56 -6.97 -18.40 -4.90
CA VAL A 56 -6.31 -19.62 -4.40
C VAL A 56 -5.53 -20.30 -5.54
N TYR A 57 -4.59 -21.18 -5.19
CA TYR A 57 -3.68 -21.78 -6.17
C TYR A 57 -4.40 -22.62 -7.24
N GLU A 58 -5.48 -23.30 -6.90
CA GLU A 58 -6.30 -24.08 -7.82
C GLU A 58 -6.95 -23.19 -8.89
N ARG A 59 -7.36 -21.96 -8.50
CA ARG A 59 -7.86 -20.98 -9.45
C ARG A 59 -6.76 -20.41 -10.33
N MET A 60 -5.55 -20.24 -9.79
CA MET A 60 -4.38 -19.84 -10.58
C MET A 60 -4.05 -20.88 -11.65
N GLU A 61 -4.13 -22.17 -11.31
CA GLU A 61 -3.95 -23.29 -12.25
C GLU A 61 -4.92 -23.17 -13.41
N THR A 62 -6.24 -23.07 -13.13
CA THR A 62 -7.27 -22.99 -14.18
C THR A 62 -7.14 -21.77 -15.10
N GLN A 63 -6.56 -20.69 -14.61
CA GLN A 63 -6.39 -19.45 -15.36
C GLN A 63 -5.00 -19.30 -15.99
N SER A 64 -4.07 -20.21 -15.69
CA SER A 64 -2.67 -20.08 -16.12
C SER A 64 -2.51 -20.03 -17.63
N GLU A 65 -3.27 -20.81 -18.39
CA GLU A 65 -3.22 -20.79 -19.86
C GLU A 65 -3.66 -19.45 -20.44
N LEU A 66 -4.65 -18.81 -19.82
CA LEU A 66 -5.13 -17.50 -20.28
C LEU A 66 -4.02 -16.43 -20.18
N TYR A 67 -3.31 -16.37 -19.07
CA TYR A 67 -2.34 -15.30 -18.78
C TYR A 67 -0.91 -15.65 -19.17
N LEU A 68 -0.51 -16.89 -18.99
CA LEU A 68 0.84 -17.36 -19.26
C LEU A 68 1.01 -18.03 -20.62
N LYS A 69 -0.11 -18.33 -21.31
CA LYS A 69 -0.16 -19.11 -22.56
C LYS A 69 0.36 -20.54 -22.36
N ARG A 70 0.25 -21.04 -21.15
CA ARG A 70 0.67 -22.38 -20.74
C ARG A 70 -0.02 -22.80 -19.46
N HIS A 71 -0.33 -24.08 -19.36
CA HIS A 71 -0.83 -24.69 -18.14
C HIS A 71 0.30 -24.88 -17.11
N TYR A 72 0.05 -24.44 -15.87
CA TYR A 72 0.90 -24.68 -14.72
C TYR A 72 0.04 -25.24 -13.58
N ASP A 73 0.52 -26.30 -12.95
CA ASP A 73 -0.10 -26.94 -11.80
C ASP A 73 -0.08 -25.99 -10.58
N HIS A 74 -1.09 -26.11 -9.71
CA HIS A 74 -1.21 -25.30 -8.49
C HIS A 74 0.01 -25.41 -7.57
N SER A 75 0.65 -26.58 -7.52
CA SER A 75 1.88 -26.80 -6.73
C SER A 75 3.05 -25.94 -7.21
N THR A 76 3.12 -25.63 -8.50
CA THR A 76 4.11 -24.69 -9.06
C THR A 76 3.91 -23.30 -8.47
N PHE A 77 2.68 -22.79 -8.42
CA PHE A 77 2.39 -21.48 -7.83
C PHE A 77 2.65 -21.47 -6.33
N GLN A 78 2.26 -22.53 -5.61
CA GLN A 78 2.55 -22.68 -4.20
C GLN A 78 4.06 -22.67 -3.92
N TYR A 79 4.84 -23.38 -4.72
CA TYR A 79 6.29 -23.43 -4.61
C TYR A 79 6.91 -22.04 -4.82
N HIS A 80 6.55 -21.36 -5.90
CA HIS A 80 7.08 -20.03 -6.19
C HIS A 80 6.67 -18.99 -5.16
N TYR A 81 5.44 -19.03 -4.66
CA TYR A 81 5.01 -18.11 -3.60
C TYR A 81 5.74 -18.37 -2.29
N THR A 82 5.95 -19.64 -1.94
CA THR A 82 6.71 -20.01 -0.73
C THR A 82 8.16 -19.57 -0.82
N SER A 83 8.77 -19.70 -2.00
CA SER A 83 10.18 -19.32 -2.25
C SER A 83 10.38 -17.81 -2.46
N LEU A 84 9.29 -17.05 -2.67
CA LEU A 84 9.36 -15.61 -2.85
C LEU A 84 9.70 -14.94 -1.51
N SER A 85 10.75 -14.12 -1.49
CA SER A 85 11.09 -13.30 -0.32
C SER A 85 10.07 -12.18 -0.12
N GLN A 86 9.79 -11.82 1.13
CA GLN A 86 9.03 -10.62 1.49
C GLN A 86 9.64 -9.35 0.89
N ASP A 87 10.97 -9.29 0.80
CA ASP A 87 11.71 -8.16 0.24
C ASP A 87 11.32 -7.86 -1.21
N VAL A 88 10.93 -8.88 -1.98
CA VAL A 88 10.44 -8.69 -3.35
C VAL A 88 9.14 -7.86 -3.34
N ILE A 89 8.21 -8.18 -2.44
CA ILE A 89 6.92 -7.47 -2.32
C ILE A 89 7.17 -6.04 -1.81
N LEU A 90 8.01 -5.89 -0.79
CA LEU A 90 8.41 -4.59 -0.24
C LEU A 90 9.05 -3.69 -1.29
N LYS A 91 10.01 -4.23 -2.06
CA LYS A 91 10.72 -3.49 -3.10
C LYS A 91 9.81 -3.12 -4.27
N LEU A 92 8.93 -4.02 -4.71
CA LEU A 92 7.91 -3.69 -5.73
C LEU A 92 7.00 -2.56 -5.25
N THR A 93 6.54 -2.62 -4.01
CA THR A 93 5.69 -1.57 -3.43
C THR A 93 6.42 -0.23 -3.39
N SER A 94 7.71 -0.23 -3.02
CA SER A 94 8.54 0.98 -3.00
C SER A 94 8.80 1.53 -4.42
N LEU A 95 9.02 0.67 -5.42
CA LEU A 95 9.18 1.12 -6.81
C LEU A 95 7.91 1.78 -7.36
N LEU A 96 6.75 1.22 -7.03
CA LEU A 96 5.46 1.82 -7.38
C LEU A 96 5.23 3.14 -6.62
N GLU A 97 5.60 3.21 -5.33
CA GLU A 97 5.60 4.47 -4.56
C GLU A 97 6.41 5.55 -5.25
N GLN A 98 7.66 5.23 -5.63
CA GLN A 98 8.54 6.17 -6.33
C GLN A 98 7.95 6.63 -7.68
N ARG A 99 7.31 5.72 -8.42
CA ARG A 99 6.63 6.05 -9.68
C ARG A 99 5.45 6.98 -9.45
N ILE A 100 4.65 6.75 -8.41
CA ILE A 100 3.54 7.62 -8.00
C ILE A 100 4.07 9.01 -7.62
N LYS A 101 5.12 9.08 -6.79
CA LYS A 101 5.71 10.34 -6.33
C LYS A 101 6.28 11.21 -7.45
N LYS A 102 6.61 10.63 -8.60
CA LYS A 102 7.00 11.41 -9.80
C LYS A 102 5.80 12.09 -10.48
N MET A 103 4.59 11.63 -10.25
CA MET A 103 3.36 12.14 -10.88
C MET A 103 2.57 13.09 -9.98
N ILE A 104 2.85 13.12 -8.70
CA ILE A 104 2.17 13.95 -7.71
C ILE A 104 3.15 14.90 -7.00
N ASN A 105 2.61 15.87 -6.26
CA ASN A 105 3.42 16.75 -5.42
C ASN A 105 3.97 16.01 -4.19
N GLU A 106 4.82 16.69 -3.43
CA GLU A 106 5.35 16.18 -2.18
C GLU A 106 4.21 15.85 -1.20
N ILE A 107 4.24 14.64 -0.64
CA ILE A 107 3.28 14.20 0.38
C ILE A 107 3.72 14.76 1.73
N LEU A 108 2.82 15.49 2.39
CA LEU A 108 3.03 16.08 3.72
C LEU A 108 2.09 15.54 4.79
N LEU A 109 1.14 14.69 4.42
CA LEU A 109 0.18 14.09 5.34
C LEU A 109 0.40 12.58 5.38
N HIS A 110 0.80 12.07 6.53
CA HIS A 110 1.13 10.67 6.73
C HIS A 110 0.18 10.04 7.74
N ILE A 111 -0.36 8.87 7.44
CA ILE A 111 -1.31 8.15 8.30
C ILE A 111 -0.65 6.87 8.76
N PHE A 112 -0.56 6.69 10.07
CA PHE A 112 -0.15 5.44 10.69
C PHE A 112 -1.39 4.65 11.07
N ASP A 113 -1.46 3.43 10.58
CA ASP A 113 -2.56 2.52 10.88
C ASP A 113 -2.09 1.08 10.88
N SER A 114 -2.83 0.22 11.55
CA SER A 114 -2.55 -1.20 11.57
C SER A 114 -3.83 -2.03 11.60
N THR A 115 -3.76 -3.21 11.02
CA THR A 115 -4.86 -4.16 11.05
C THR A 115 -4.34 -5.57 11.30
N ALA A 116 -5.16 -6.41 11.90
CA ALA A 116 -4.85 -7.81 12.08
C ALA A 116 -5.54 -8.64 10.98
N LEU A 117 -4.77 -9.46 10.27
CA LEU A 117 -5.31 -10.44 9.36
C LEU A 117 -5.76 -11.66 10.15
N SER A 118 -7.02 -12.04 9.97
CA SER A 118 -7.53 -13.27 10.57
C SER A 118 -7.00 -14.51 9.82
N THR A 119 -6.83 -15.61 10.53
CA THR A 119 -6.44 -16.90 9.95
C THR A 119 -7.31 -18.02 10.51
N SER A 120 -7.46 -19.09 9.75
CA SER A 120 -8.08 -20.34 10.22
C SER A 120 -7.16 -21.16 11.12
N VAL A 121 -5.86 -20.90 11.07
CA VAL A 121 -4.85 -21.65 11.85
C VAL A 121 -4.93 -21.27 13.33
N ARG A 122 -4.92 -22.27 14.20
CA ARG A 122 -4.91 -22.12 15.65
C ARG A 122 -3.65 -22.74 16.22
N GLU A 123 -2.97 -22.02 17.11
CA GLU A 123 -1.88 -22.55 17.90
C GLU A 123 -2.32 -22.79 19.34
N GLU A 124 -1.78 -23.85 19.94
CA GLU A 124 -1.94 -24.13 21.34
C GLU A 124 -0.95 -23.24 22.13
N ARG A 125 -1.48 -22.38 22.98
CA ARG A 125 -0.67 -21.54 23.88
C ARG A 125 -0.98 -21.86 25.34
N ILE A 126 0.07 -21.89 26.14
CA ILE A 126 -0.06 -22.04 27.60
C ILE A 126 -0.06 -20.64 28.19
N ARG A 127 -1.20 -20.19 28.70
CA ARG A 127 -1.34 -18.97 29.50
C ARG A 127 -1.74 -19.33 30.93
N GLN A 128 -0.97 -18.87 31.89
CA GLN A 128 -1.24 -19.11 33.35
C GLN A 128 -1.51 -20.60 33.67
N GLY A 129 -0.75 -21.51 33.05
CA GLY A 129 -0.92 -22.95 33.27
C GLY A 129 -2.08 -23.61 32.50
N THR A 130 -2.89 -22.86 31.79
CA THR A 130 -4.01 -23.39 30.98
C THR A 130 -3.64 -23.43 29.50
N ARG A 131 -3.89 -24.57 28.85
CA ARG A 131 -3.71 -24.73 27.40
C ARG A 131 -4.91 -24.15 26.66
N ASN A 132 -4.71 -23.04 25.96
CA ASN A 132 -5.74 -22.42 25.14
C ASN A 132 -5.33 -22.46 23.67
N LYS A 133 -6.30 -22.75 22.78
CA LYS A 133 -6.11 -22.66 21.32
C LYS A 133 -6.42 -21.23 20.88
N GLU A 134 -5.40 -20.44 20.60
CA GLU A 134 -5.55 -19.09 20.08
C GLU A 134 -5.44 -19.10 18.56
N LYS A 135 -6.25 -18.26 17.87
CA LYS A 135 -6.06 -18.00 16.45
C LYS A 135 -4.75 -17.26 16.25
N LEU A 136 -3.93 -17.78 15.34
CA LEU A 136 -2.78 -17.03 14.87
C LEU A 136 -3.27 -15.82 14.05
N THR A 137 -2.70 -14.67 14.32
CA THR A 137 -2.96 -13.45 13.57
C THR A 137 -1.63 -12.83 13.13
N VAL A 138 -1.61 -12.32 11.92
CA VAL A 138 -0.52 -11.46 11.46
C VAL A 138 -1.00 -10.03 11.54
N LYS A 139 -0.20 -9.18 12.14
CA LYS A 139 -0.47 -7.76 12.22
C LYS A 139 0.24 -7.04 11.07
N PHE A 140 -0.52 -6.27 10.34
CA PHE A 140 -0.06 -5.47 9.21
C PHE A 140 -0.05 -4.01 9.60
N HIS A 141 1.13 -3.43 9.69
CA HIS A 141 1.36 -2.03 10.00
C HIS A 141 1.64 -1.27 8.72
N THR A 142 1.11 -0.08 8.60
CA THR A 142 1.29 0.78 7.44
C THR A 142 1.60 2.22 7.82
N MET A 143 2.40 2.85 7.00
CA MET A 143 2.54 4.29 6.86
C MET A 143 2.01 4.66 5.48
N LEU A 144 0.95 5.45 5.46
CA LEU A 144 0.25 5.87 4.26
C LEU A 144 0.48 7.35 4.03
N GLY A 145 0.92 7.72 2.84
CA GLY A 145 0.88 9.11 2.39
C GLY A 145 -0.50 9.45 1.83
N TYR A 146 -1.01 10.63 2.16
CA TYR A 146 -2.27 11.14 1.63
C TYR A 146 -2.05 12.43 0.85
N ASP A 147 -2.52 12.46 -0.38
CA ASP A 147 -2.54 13.64 -1.24
C ASP A 147 -3.98 14.17 -1.37
N PRO A 148 -4.34 15.27 -0.67
CA PRO A 148 -5.69 15.81 -0.68
C PRO A 148 -6.16 16.29 -2.05
N PRO A 149 -5.35 16.96 -2.89
CA PRO A 149 -5.77 17.41 -4.22
C PRO A 149 -6.31 16.30 -5.11
N PHE A 150 -5.67 15.14 -5.09
CA PHE A 150 -6.08 13.98 -5.88
C PHE A 150 -6.88 12.95 -5.07
N GLN A 151 -7.05 13.17 -3.76
CA GLN A 151 -7.65 12.20 -2.83
C GLN A 151 -7.02 10.81 -2.95
N LEU A 152 -5.70 10.78 -3.08
CA LEU A 152 -4.94 9.56 -3.26
C LEU A 152 -4.31 9.10 -1.96
N VAL A 153 -4.30 7.79 -1.77
CA VAL A 153 -3.58 7.12 -0.68
C VAL A 153 -2.47 6.27 -1.28
N VAL A 154 -1.26 6.47 -0.78
CA VAL A 154 -0.03 5.77 -1.20
C VAL A 154 0.57 5.06 -0.01
N VAL A 155 0.92 3.80 -0.14
CA VAL A 155 1.68 3.06 0.89
C VAL A 155 3.15 3.47 0.78
N GLU A 156 3.61 4.23 1.75
CA GLU A 156 5.01 4.69 1.85
C GLU A 156 5.88 3.72 2.65
N GLY A 157 5.26 2.98 3.57
CA GLY A 157 5.94 1.96 4.35
C GLY A 157 4.96 0.91 4.85
N MET A 158 5.44 -0.30 5.01
CA MET A 158 4.65 -1.40 5.54
C MET A 158 5.51 -2.44 6.23
N LEU A 159 4.94 -3.11 7.23
CA LEU A 159 5.57 -4.15 8.01
C LEU A 159 4.53 -5.21 8.40
N ALA A 160 4.89 -6.47 8.19
CA ALA A 160 4.17 -7.60 8.77
C ALA A 160 4.85 -8.00 10.09
N SER A 161 4.06 -8.28 11.11
CA SER A 161 4.57 -8.71 12.41
C SER A 161 3.63 -9.70 13.06
N ASP A 162 4.04 -10.26 14.17
CA ASP A 162 3.17 -11.02 15.05
C ASP A 162 2.14 -10.11 15.76
N ASN A 163 1.15 -10.72 16.38
CA ASN A 163 0.09 -10.01 17.09
C ASN A 163 0.57 -9.30 18.37
N HIS A 164 1.80 -9.53 18.82
CA HIS A 164 2.36 -8.95 20.06
C HIS A 164 3.05 -7.61 19.81
N THR A 165 3.44 -7.33 18.58
CA THR A 165 4.02 -6.04 18.22
C THR A 165 2.96 -4.93 18.37
N SER A 166 3.24 -3.93 19.22
CA SER A 166 2.34 -2.78 19.37
C SER A 166 2.28 -1.94 18.08
N ASP A 167 1.19 -1.20 17.89
CA ASP A 167 1.02 -0.34 16.71
C ASP A 167 2.13 0.71 16.62
N ALA A 168 2.45 1.35 17.75
CA ALA A 168 3.52 2.32 17.85
C ALA A 168 4.89 1.73 17.48
N ASN A 169 5.23 0.53 18.01
CA ASN A 169 6.50 -0.12 17.69
C ASN A 169 6.59 -0.53 16.21
N GLY A 170 5.48 -1.01 15.63
CA GLY A 170 5.44 -1.35 14.20
C GLY A 170 5.63 -0.12 13.32
N ALA A 171 4.96 0.98 13.64
CA ALA A 171 5.08 2.25 12.95
C ALA A 171 6.49 2.86 13.11
N GLY A 172 7.08 2.81 14.31
CA GLY A 172 8.44 3.28 14.55
C GLY A 172 9.46 2.56 13.66
N LYS A 173 9.38 1.23 13.57
CA LYS A 173 10.26 0.47 12.66
C LYS A 173 10.12 0.89 11.18
N ILE A 174 8.89 1.21 10.74
CA ILE A 174 8.66 1.72 9.38
C ILE A 174 9.31 3.10 9.23
N LEU A 175 9.10 3.98 10.21
CA LEU A 175 9.54 5.37 10.18
C LEU A 175 11.07 5.50 10.18
N GLN A 176 11.80 4.62 10.89
CA GLN A 176 13.27 4.63 10.97
C GLN A 176 13.94 4.63 9.59
N GLY A 177 13.39 3.89 8.62
CA GLY A 177 13.93 3.78 7.26
C GLY A 177 13.46 4.88 6.30
N LYS A 178 12.73 5.92 6.77
CA LYS A 178 12.12 6.92 5.91
C LYS A 178 12.70 8.32 6.13
N ASP A 179 12.78 9.05 5.02
CA ASP A 179 12.99 10.50 5.01
C ASP A 179 11.64 11.16 4.69
N VAL A 180 11.02 11.75 5.72
CA VAL A 180 9.66 12.30 5.66
C VAL A 180 9.58 13.57 6.47
N LYS A 181 8.62 14.43 6.13
CA LYS A 181 8.31 15.66 6.86
C LYS A 181 6.81 15.96 6.77
N GLY A 182 6.32 16.81 7.65
CA GLY A 182 4.93 17.24 7.65
C GLY A 182 4.16 16.74 8.86
N TYR A 183 3.00 16.15 8.67
CA TYR A 183 2.09 15.74 9.75
C TYR A 183 1.87 14.23 9.78
N GLY A 184 1.99 13.64 10.96
CA GLY A 184 1.75 12.20 11.21
C GLY A 184 0.46 11.96 11.97
N PHE A 185 -0.51 11.30 11.36
CA PHE A 185 -1.82 11.00 11.95
C PHE A 185 -1.89 9.55 12.42
N GLY A 186 -2.34 9.34 13.64
CA GLY A 186 -2.53 8.00 14.20
C GLY A 186 -3.63 7.99 15.26
N ASP A 187 -4.16 6.80 15.55
CA ASP A 187 -5.12 6.68 16.64
C ASP A 187 -4.43 6.64 18.03
N SER A 188 -5.19 6.35 19.07
CA SER A 188 -4.67 6.32 20.44
C SER A 188 -3.71 5.15 20.71
N ALA A 189 -3.62 4.17 19.83
CA ALA A 189 -2.67 3.06 19.95
C ALA A 189 -1.22 3.50 19.62
N PHE A 190 -1.07 4.60 18.86
CA PHE A 190 0.23 5.20 18.56
C PHE A 190 0.69 6.21 19.60
N GLU A 191 -0.12 6.49 20.63
CA GLU A 191 0.15 7.49 21.65
C GLU A 191 1.19 7.00 22.68
N THR A 192 2.42 6.76 22.25
CA THR A 192 3.57 6.43 23.09
C THR A 192 4.63 7.53 23.04
N TYR A 193 5.40 7.71 24.13
CA TYR A 193 6.46 8.72 24.15
C TYR A 193 7.52 8.45 23.09
N ASP A 194 7.95 7.18 22.98
CA ASP A 194 8.99 6.77 22.04
C ASP A 194 8.60 7.06 20.58
N PHE A 195 7.36 6.72 20.20
CA PHE A 195 6.88 6.97 18.84
C PHE A 195 6.72 8.48 18.54
N ILE A 196 6.32 9.28 19.53
CA ILE A 196 6.25 10.74 19.38
C ILE A 196 7.66 11.31 19.17
N ASP A 197 8.63 10.88 19.95
CA ASP A 197 10.02 11.33 19.83
C ASP A 197 10.58 10.91 18.44
N GLU A 198 10.32 9.68 17.97
CA GLU A 198 10.69 9.23 16.62
C GLU A 198 10.06 10.09 15.51
N CYS A 199 8.79 10.50 15.66
CA CYS A 199 8.16 11.41 14.71
C CYS A 199 8.87 12.76 14.67
N LEU A 200 9.12 13.35 15.83
CA LEU A 200 9.77 14.67 15.94
C LEU A 200 11.20 14.65 15.39
N ASP A 201 11.96 13.59 15.64
CA ASP A 201 13.31 13.38 15.10
C ASP A 201 13.33 13.32 13.55
N LYS A 202 12.19 12.97 12.95
CA LYS A 202 11.98 12.92 11.49
C LYS A 202 11.31 14.17 10.91
N ASN A 203 11.20 15.26 11.69
CA ASN A 203 10.47 16.48 11.29
C ASN A 203 8.99 16.21 10.95
N LEU A 204 8.38 15.27 11.65
CA LEU A 204 6.99 14.89 11.50
C LEU A 204 6.20 15.33 12.74
N ASP A 205 5.25 16.25 12.57
CA ASP A 205 4.39 16.70 13.67
C ASP A 205 3.30 15.65 13.96
N PRO A 206 3.33 14.93 15.10
CA PRO A 206 2.38 13.88 15.38
C PRO A 206 1.02 14.42 15.84
N ILE A 207 -0.04 14.13 15.08
CA ILE A 207 -1.43 14.45 15.42
C ILE A 207 -2.15 13.15 15.80
N LEU A 208 -1.96 12.75 17.06
CA LEU A 208 -2.46 11.49 17.60
C LEU A 208 -3.71 11.71 18.43
N LYS A 209 -4.65 10.79 18.33
CA LYS A 209 -5.87 10.83 19.15
C LYS A 209 -5.51 10.55 20.62
N PRO A 210 -5.83 11.45 21.56
CA PRO A 210 -5.52 11.24 22.97
C PRO A 210 -6.34 10.08 23.56
N THR A 211 -5.71 9.30 24.46
CA THR A 211 -6.38 8.24 25.19
C THR A 211 -7.38 8.80 26.20
N LYS A 212 -8.50 8.10 26.43
CA LYS A 212 -9.52 8.50 27.43
C LYS A 212 -8.96 8.55 28.86
N LYS A 213 -7.90 7.77 29.14
CA LYS A 213 -7.25 7.71 30.46
C LYS A 213 -6.53 9.01 30.85
N ASP A 214 -6.11 9.81 29.89
CA ASP A 214 -5.43 11.09 30.10
C ASP A 214 -6.33 12.19 30.68
N VAL A 215 -7.64 11.98 30.68
CA VAL A 215 -8.59 12.95 31.26
C VAL A 215 -8.55 12.99 32.78
N ARG A 216 -8.03 11.94 33.44
CA ARG A 216 -8.11 11.77 34.93
C ARG A 216 -6.80 11.99 35.69
N LYS A 217 -5.66 12.16 35.03
CA LYS A 217 -4.34 12.34 35.66
C LYS A 217 -3.75 13.71 35.34
N LYS A 218 -2.94 14.26 36.26
CA LYS A 218 -2.08 15.40 35.96
C LYS A 218 -1.21 15.07 34.75
N LEU A 219 -1.52 15.69 33.63
CA LEU A 219 -0.87 15.36 32.36
C LEU A 219 0.58 15.85 32.37
N SER A 220 1.50 15.03 31.86
CA SER A 220 2.84 15.47 31.52
C SER A 220 2.80 16.60 30.48
N ALA A 221 3.86 17.42 30.41
CA ALA A 221 3.94 18.50 29.39
C ALA A 221 3.74 17.96 27.96
N LYS A 222 4.30 16.79 27.64
CA LYS A 222 4.11 16.14 26.33
C LYS A 222 2.64 15.74 26.08
N ALA A 223 1.93 15.21 27.09
CA ALA A 223 0.51 14.85 26.96
C ALA A 223 -0.40 16.10 26.80
N GLN A 224 -0.01 17.21 27.38
CA GLN A 224 -0.70 18.49 27.20
C GLN A 224 -0.52 19.01 25.77
N LEU A 225 0.70 18.99 25.23
CA LEU A 225 1.01 19.38 23.84
C LEU A 225 0.20 18.54 22.85
N ARG A 226 0.11 17.23 23.06
CA ARG A 226 -0.68 16.33 22.20
C ARG A 226 -2.16 16.70 22.16
N LYS A 227 -2.74 17.02 23.32
CA LYS A 227 -4.15 17.45 23.38
C LYS A 227 -4.36 18.76 22.62
N VAL A 228 -3.44 19.71 22.76
CA VAL A 228 -3.50 20.96 22.03
C VAL A 228 -3.40 20.72 20.52
N TRP A 229 -2.46 19.90 20.07
CA TRP A 229 -2.30 19.59 18.64
C TRP A 229 -3.54 18.90 18.07
N HIS A 230 -4.01 17.84 18.73
CA HIS A 230 -5.22 17.15 18.29
C HIS A 230 -6.46 18.07 18.32
N GLY A 231 -6.62 18.88 19.35
CA GLY A 231 -7.72 19.84 19.48
C GLY A 231 -7.73 20.84 18.32
N ASN A 232 -6.57 21.41 17.99
CA ASN A 232 -6.43 22.39 16.92
C ASN A 232 -6.61 21.77 15.50
N HIS A 233 -6.36 20.48 15.34
CA HIS A 233 -6.39 19.78 14.05
C HIS A 233 -7.50 18.72 13.96
N SER A 234 -8.48 18.75 14.85
CA SER A 234 -9.51 17.69 14.97
C SER A 234 -10.33 17.48 13.69
N ARG A 235 -10.58 18.54 12.92
CA ARG A 235 -11.28 18.46 11.63
C ARG A 235 -10.41 17.79 10.59
N VAL A 236 -9.19 18.30 10.40
CA VAL A 236 -8.20 17.72 9.47
C VAL A 236 -7.90 16.27 9.84
N TYR A 237 -7.78 15.97 11.15
CA TYR A 237 -7.60 14.61 11.63
C TYR A 237 -8.68 13.64 11.13
N LYS A 238 -9.96 14.03 11.22
CA LYS A 238 -11.07 13.18 10.78
C LYS A 238 -11.03 12.93 9.27
N ASP A 239 -10.79 13.99 8.49
CA ASP A 239 -10.77 13.92 7.03
C ASP A 239 -9.60 13.07 6.53
N VAL A 240 -8.40 13.32 7.05
CA VAL A 240 -7.19 12.58 6.66
C VAL A 240 -7.25 11.13 7.09
N ARG A 241 -7.63 10.85 8.35
CA ARG A 241 -7.68 9.48 8.84
C ARG A 241 -8.74 8.64 8.13
N GLY A 242 -9.90 9.22 7.81
CA GLY A 242 -10.94 8.56 7.03
C GLY A 242 -10.44 8.10 5.66
N SER A 243 -9.51 8.84 5.06
CA SER A 243 -8.88 8.44 3.79
C SER A 243 -8.03 7.17 3.92
N GLY A 244 -7.37 6.96 5.06
CA GLY A 244 -6.61 5.72 5.34
C GLY A 244 -7.48 4.46 5.40
N GLU A 245 -8.74 4.58 5.80
CA GLU A 245 -9.68 3.44 5.85
C GLU A 245 -9.96 2.85 4.46
N CYS A 246 -9.73 3.61 3.40
CA CYS A 246 -9.89 3.14 2.02
C CYS A 246 -9.01 1.93 1.70
N LEU A 247 -7.78 1.87 2.25
CA LEU A 247 -6.87 0.73 2.06
C LEU A 247 -7.51 -0.56 2.58
N TYR A 248 -7.93 -0.55 3.84
CA TYR A 248 -8.46 -1.75 4.50
C TYR A 248 -9.86 -2.11 3.99
N GLY A 249 -10.70 -1.12 3.69
CA GLY A 249 -11.98 -1.35 3.02
C GLY A 249 -11.82 -2.00 1.64
N GLY A 250 -10.83 -1.59 0.87
CA GLY A 250 -10.45 -2.22 -0.39
C GLY A 250 -9.97 -3.66 -0.21
N ALA A 251 -9.10 -3.90 0.77
CA ALA A 251 -8.60 -5.23 1.11
C ALA A 251 -9.72 -6.16 1.58
N THR A 252 -10.66 -5.67 2.41
CA THR A 252 -11.83 -6.43 2.87
C THR A 252 -12.71 -6.86 1.70
N ARG A 253 -13.03 -5.96 0.78
CA ARG A 253 -13.83 -6.28 -0.42
C ARG A 253 -13.12 -7.28 -1.35
N ALA A 254 -11.81 -7.30 -1.37
CA ALA A 254 -11.01 -8.25 -2.13
C ALA A 254 -10.79 -9.59 -1.39
N GLY A 255 -11.28 -9.75 -0.17
CA GLY A 255 -11.07 -10.96 0.64
C GLY A 255 -9.67 -11.12 1.21
N LEU A 256 -8.85 -10.06 1.22
CA LEU A 256 -7.43 -10.10 1.62
C LEU A 256 -7.21 -9.96 3.13
N ILE A 257 -8.25 -9.66 3.91
CA ILE A 257 -8.17 -9.54 5.39
C ILE A 257 -8.12 -10.92 6.08
N HIS A 258 -8.35 -11.99 5.32
CA HIS A 258 -8.24 -13.35 5.81
C HIS A 258 -7.18 -14.12 5.03
N THR A 259 -6.30 -14.82 5.74
CA THR A 259 -5.30 -15.69 5.12
C THR A 259 -5.55 -17.16 5.47
N ASN A 260 -5.51 -18.00 4.46
CA ASN A 260 -5.57 -19.46 4.60
C ASN A 260 -4.17 -20.10 4.63
N SER A 261 -3.12 -19.30 4.55
CA SER A 261 -1.75 -19.78 4.54
C SER A 261 -1.37 -20.41 5.89
N ILE A 262 -0.91 -21.65 5.87
CA ILE A 262 -0.49 -22.38 7.07
C ILE A 262 0.86 -21.87 7.56
N ARG A 263 1.80 -21.59 6.64
CA ARG A 263 3.18 -21.12 6.99
C ARG A 263 3.14 -19.66 7.39
N ASN A 264 3.87 -19.32 8.47
CA ASN A 264 3.93 -17.96 8.99
C ASN A 264 4.45 -16.96 7.93
N ASP A 265 5.53 -17.29 7.25
CA ASP A 265 6.13 -16.47 6.21
C ASP A 265 5.14 -16.16 5.07
N ASN A 266 4.31 -17.12 4.66
CA ASN A 266 3.28 -16.88 3.65
C ASN A 266 2.14 -15.98 4.18
N ARG A 267 1.78 -16.08 5.47
CA ARG A 267 0.79 -15.18 6.09
C ARG A 267 1.29 -13.74 6.12
N GLU A 268 2.57 -13.55 6.45
CA GLU A 268 3.20 -12.23 6.41
C GLU A 268 3.21 -11.66 4.99
N LYS A 269 3.58 -12.46 3.98
CA LYS A 269 3.50 -12.06 2.57
C LYS A 269 2.08 -11.70 2.15
N ASP A 270 1.07 -12.47 2.57
CA ASP A 270 -0.34 -12.17 2.29
C ASP A 270 -0.75 -10.79 2.82
N SER A 271 -0.21 -10.37 3.98
CA SER A 271 -0.45 -9.03 4.50
C SER A 271 0.23 -7.94 3.66
N LEU A 272 1.48 -8.16 3.24
CA LEU A 272 2.23 -7.20 2.43
C LEU A 272 1.64 -7.02 1.02
N VAL A 273 0.98 -8.05 0.48
CA VAL A 273 0.25 -7.97 -0.79
C VAL A 273 -0.84 -6.89 -0.77
N ILE A 274 -1.43 -6.58 0.39
CA ILE A 274 -2.42 -5.50 0.54
C ILE A 274 -1.81 -4.14 0.16
N GLY A 275 -0.61 -3.86 0.66
CA GLY A 275 0.10 -2.62 0.34
C GLY A 275 0.54 -2.54 -1.12
N LEU A 276 1.05 -3.65 -1.66
CA LEU A 276 1.39 -3.75 -3.08
C LEU A 276 0.17 -3.46 -3.97
N ARG A 277 -0.99 -4.04 -3.61
CA ARG A 277 -2.26 -3.79 -4.31
C ARG A 277 -2.62 -2.31 -4.33
N GLN A 278 -2.53 -1.63 -3.20
CA GLN A 278 -2.85 -0.21 -3.11
C GLN A 278 -1.98 0.62 -4.05
N ASN A 279 -0.67 0.46 -3.98
CA ASN A 279 0.25 1.24 -4.82
C ASN A 279 0.10 0.92 -6.31
N LEU A 280 -0.11 -0.34 -6.66
CA LEU A 280 -0.34 -0.73 -8.05
C LEU A 280 -1.57 -0.02 -8.62
N PHE A 281 -2.70 -0.04 -7.92
CA PHE A 281 -3.92 0.60 -8.42
C PHE A 281 -3.84 2.11 -8.41
N THR A 282 -3.20 2.71 -7.41
CA THR A 282 -2.95 4.15 -7.38
C THR A 282 -2.09 4.57 -8.58
N CYS A 283 -1.01 3.84 -8.86
CA CYS A 283 -0.14 4.07 -10.00
C CYS A 283 -0.90 4.00 -11.32
N LEU A 284 -1.63 2.90 -11.56
CA LEU A 284 -2.41 2.71 -12.79
C LEU A 284 -3.48 3.78 -13.00
N ARG A 285 -4.16 4.21 -11.92
CA ARG A 285 -5.14 5.30 -12.01
C ARG A 285 -4.51 6.63 -12.39
N LEU A 286 -3.38 6.96 -11.80
CA LEU A 286 -2.65 8.19 -12.13
C LEU A 286 -2.16 8.17 -13.57
N GLU A 287 -1.61 7.06 -14.04
CA GLU A 287 -1.16 6.92 -15.42
C GLU A 287 -2.30 7.09 -16.43
N ALA A 288 -3.43 6.43 -16.17
CA ALA A 288 -4.62 6.60 -17.02
C ALA A 288 -5.15 8.04 -16.99
N PHE A 289 -5.07 8.71 -15.85
CA PHE A 289 -5.45 10.12 -15.72
C PHE A 289 -4.50 11.04 -16.51
N VAL A 290 -3.19 10.82 -16.40
CA VAL A 290 -2.19 11.59 -17.16
C VAL A 290 -2.38 11.39 -18.66
N GLU A 291 -2.56 10.15 -19.13
CA GLU A 291 -2.81 9.84 -20.53
C GLU A 291 -4.08 10.52 -21.05
N LEU A 292 -5.17 10.46 -20.27
CA LEU A 292 -6.42 11.14 -20.62
C LEU A 292 -6.20 12.65 -20.72
N PHE A 293 -5.47 13.24 -19.79
CA PHE A 293 -5.18 14.67 -19.79
C PHE A 293 -4.33 15.09 -20.97
N GLU A 294 -3.28 14.35 -21.32
CA GLU A 294 -2.47 14.58 -22.51
C GLU A 294 -3.30 14.53 -23.80
N ASN A 295 -4.18 13.55 -23.93
CA ASN A 295 -5.10 13.43 -25.06
C ASN A 295 -6.06 14.60 -25.14
N LEU A 296 -6.59 15.09 -24.01
CA LEU A 296 -7.45 16.28 -23.97
C LEU A 296 -6.68 17.55 -24.39
N VAL A 297 -5.44 17.71 -23.96
CA VAL A 297 -4.58 18.83 -24.36
C VAL A 297 -4.28 18.79 -25.86
N LEU A 298 -3.99 17.62 -26.40
CA LEU A 298 -3.77 17.44 -27.84
C LEU A 298 -5.03 17.75 -28.64
N TRP A 299 -6.17 17.28 -28.18
CA TRP A 299 -7.47 17.59 -28.79
C TRP A 299 -7.78 19.10 -28.75
N ALA A 300 -7.58 19.76 -27.60
CA ALA A 300 -7.78 21.21 -27.48
C ALA A 300 -6.84 22.01 -28.41
N LYS A 301 -5.59 21.58 -28.57
CA LYS A 301 -4.66 22.17 -29.54
C LYS A 301 -5.13 21.98 -30.99
N SER A 302 -5.68 20.83 -31.33
CA SER A 302 -6.23 20.59 -32.68
C SER A 302 -7.44 21.47 -32.98
N LEU A 303 -8.27 21.78 -31.98
CA LEU A 303 -9.37 22.74 -32.10
C LEU A 303 -8.90 24.20 -32.33
N HIS A 304 -7.78 24.57 -31.72
CA HIS A 304 -7.19 25.89 -31.95
C HIS A 304 -6.52 26.06 -33.32
N GLN A 305 -6.19 24.97 -33.97
CA GLN A 305 -5.70 25.00 -35.37
C GLN A 305 -6.84 25.03 -36.40
N ALA A 306 -8.08 24.77 -35.98
CA ALA A 306 -9.26 25.00 -36.76
C ALA A 306 -9.64 26.51 -36.73
N PRO A 307 -10.08 27.14 -37.82
CA PRO A 307 -10.27 28.61 -37.90
C PRO A 307 -11.53 29.08 -37.17
N TYR A 308 -11.75 28.71 -35.91
CA TYR A 308 -12.87 29.17 -35.09
C TYR A 308 -12.44 29.68 -33.72
N GLN A 309 -13.14 30.72 -33.23
CA GLN A 309 -12.86 31.58 -32.10
C GLN A 309 -12.75 30.87 -30.75
N PRO A 310 -11.94 31.39 -29.79
CA PRO A 310 -11.66 30.72 -28.51
C PRO A 310 -12.84 30.79 -27.54
N LEU A 311 -13.32 29.66 -27.11
CA LEU A 311 -14.09 29.51 -25.86
C LEU A 311 -13.12 29.54 -24.67
N PHE A 312 -13.34 30.49 -23.75
CA PHE A 312 -12.57 30.66 -22.52
C PHE A 312 -12.61 29.38 -21.69
N LEU A 313 -11.50 28.69 -21.60
CA LEU A 313 -11.29 27.60 -20.67
C LEU A 313 -10.47 28.05 -19.47
N CYS A 314 -11.04 27.79 -18.34
CA CYS A 314 -10.74 28.20 -16.98
C CYS A 314 -9.25 28.16 -16.54
N SER A 315 -8.84 29.13 -15.74
CA SER A 315 -7.51 29.39 -15.17
C SER A 315 -6.92 28.30 -14.25
N SER A 316 -7.61 27.19 -14.01
CA SER A 316 -7.13 26.04 -13.22
C SER A 316 -6.12 25.14 -13.95
N LEU A 317 -5.96 25.30 -15.26
CA LEU A 317 -5.05 24.52 -16.10
C LEU A 317 -3.57 24.94 -16.00
N SER A 318 -3.29 26.13 -15.50
CA SER A 318 -1.92 26.68 -15.41
C SER A 318 -1.08 25.98 -14.33
N LEU A 319 -1.68 25.52 -13.27
CA LEU A 319 -0.98 24.81 -12.16
C LEU A 319 -0.49 23.42 -12.58
N PHE A 320 -1.22 22.73 -13.43
CA PHE A 320 -0.82 21.39 -13.92
C PHE A 320 0.37 21.44 -14.89
N ARG A 321 0.49 22.51 -15.67
CA ARG A 321 1.53 22.65 -16.69
C ARG A 321 2.93 22.86 -16.13
N GLN A 322 3.05 23.49 -14.97
CA GLN A 322 4.37 23.75 -14.33
C GLN A 322 5.01 22.48 -13.79
N ASN A 323 4.23 21.53 -13.29
CA ASN A 323 4.75 20.32 -12.65
C ASN A 323 5.02 19.16 -13.62
N ALA A 324 4.30 19.08 -14.74
CA ALA A 324 4.50 18.02 -15.74
C ALA A 324 5.69 18.28 -16.69
N LEU A 325 6.11 19.53 -16.87
CA LEU A 325 7.19 19.94 -17.80
C LEU A 325 8.55 20.17 -17.12
N SER A 326 8.63 20.09 -15.80
CA SER A 326 9.88 20.31 -15.04
C SER A 326 10.63 19.02 -14.66
N ALA A 327 10.25 17.87 -15.18
CA ALA A 327 11.04 16.65 -15.02
C ALA A 327 12.26 16.70 -15.94
N PRO A 328 13.51 16.69 -15.42
CA PRO A 328 14.69 16.59 -16.24
C PRO A 328 14.79 15.20 -16.91
N ASN A 329 15.26 15.19 -18.15
CA ASN A 329 15.58 14.00 -18.93
C ASN A 329 16.57 13.07 -18.21
#